data_894fb7dabfd41e4be9d167eb1e70cbd4
#
_entry.id   894fb7dabfd41e4be9d167eb1e70cbd4
#
_cell.length_a   1.000
_cell.length_b   1.000
_cell.length_c   1.000
_cell.angle_alpha   90.00
_cell.angle_beta   90.00
_cell.angle_gamma   90.00
#
_symmetry.space_group_name_H-M   'P 1'
#
loop_
_entity.id
_entity.type
_entity.pdbx_description
1 polymer ?
#
loop_
_entity_poly.entity_id
_entity_poly.type
_entity_poly.pdbx_seq_one_letter_code
_entity_poly.pdbx_strand_id
1 'polypeptide(L)'
;GDTVVLLPNIPGDTERCNENYSLDSIFRSSKADGFMQEMMCIPESQVLKYTNIPENVAAFTEFISVGVHAVTTYLEKKTNVPRRIGVWGDGGLGYIVSALLRYYLPDVHISVIGVQRSKLELFRFADELYTIDEISPDKVWFDDTFECVGGQPSEDAIEQMIDVIKPEGTITLLGVSENPVAINTRMVLEKGLRLIGRSRSGKKDFEEAVRILESDPRFVRRMKKLVSDVVDITNINDI
;
A
#
# COMPACT_ATOMS: atom_id res chain seq x y z
N GLY A 1 -13.29 23.22 16.80
CA GLY A 1 -13.30 21.76 16.84
C GLY A 1 -11.94 21.21 16.48
N ASP A 2 -11.74 19.93 16.71
CA ASP A 2 -10.50 19.23 16.35
C ASP A 2 -10.58 18.74 14.90
N THR A 3 -9.48 18.76 14.20
CA THR A 3 -9.35 18.11 12.89
C THR A 3 -8.97 16.64 13.09
N VAL A 4 -9.67 15.74 12.37
CA VAL A 4 -9.56 14.29 12.62
C VAL A 4 -9.56 13.50 11.33
N VAL A 5 -8.97 12.30 11.39
CA VAL A 5 -9.19 11.21 10.43
C VAL A 5 -10.05 10.13 11.06
N LEU A 6 -10.85 9.46 10.25
CA LEU A 6 -11.80 8.45 10.68
C LEU A 6 -11.33 7.06 10.26
N LEU A 7 -11.45 6.09 11.18
CA LEU A 7 -11.07 4.70 10.93
C LEU A 7 -12.28 3.93 10.40
N PRO A 8 -12.22 3.37 9.18
CA PRO A 8 -13.36 2.66 8.60
C PRO A 8 -13.54 1.24 9.15
N ASN A 9 -12.50 0.64 9.71
CA ASN A 9 -12.56 -0.72 10.22
C ASN A 9 -13.14 -0.74 11.64
N ILE A 10 -14.21 -1.53 11.83
CA ILE A 10 -14.78 -1.86 13.12
C ILE A 10 -14.33 -3.30 13.40
N PRO A 11 -13.31 -3.51 14.26
CA PRO A 11 -12.79 -4.84 14.51
C PRO A 11 -13.86 -5.76 15.15
N GLY A 12 -13.87 -7.00 14.71
CA GLY A 12 -14.63 -8.07 15.36
C GLY A 12 -13.82 -8.76 16.46
N ASP A 13 -14.01 -10.08 16.62
CA ASP A 13 -13.23 -10.88 17.56
C ASP A 13 -11.75 -10.94 17.13
N THR A 14 -10.86 -10.48 18.00
CA THR A 14 -9.42 -10.46 17.79
C THR A 14 -8.65 -11.50 18.60
N GLU A 15 -9.33 -12.41 19.30
CA GLU A 15 -8.66 -13.44 20.12
C GLU A 15 -7.79 -14.38 19.28
N ARG A 16 -8.17 -14.61 18.01
CA ARG A 16 -7.53 -15.61 17.13
C ARG A 16 -6.72 -15.04 15.99
N CYS A 17 -6.87 -13.76 15.71
CA CYS A 17 -6.19 -13.11 14.58
C CYS A 17 -6.02 -11.60 14.84
N ASN A 18 -5.16 -10.97 14.06
CA ASN A 18 -5.03 -9.51 14.03
C ASN A 18 -6.37 -8.87 13.60
N GLU A 19 -6.70 -7.71 14.14
CA GLU A 19 -7.93 -6.95 13.84
C GLU A 19 -8.18 -6.76 12.35
N ASN A 20 -7.13 -6.66 11.54
CA ASN A 20 -7.22 -6.49 10.09
C ASN A 20 -7.86 -7.71 9.40
N TYR A 21 -7.75 -8.91 9.99
CA TYR A 21 -8.13 -10.18 9.37
C TYR A 21 -9.29 -10.89 10.06
N SER A 22 -9.90 -10.25 11.07
CA SER A 22 -11.09 -10.79 11.71
C SER A 22 -12.24 -10.95 10.70
N LEU A 23 -12.82 -12.15 10.62
CA LEU A 23 -13.85 -12.48 9.63
C LEU A 23 -15.17 -11.78 9.89
N ASP A 24 -15.44 -11.40 11.12
CA ASP A 24 -16.65 -10.70 11.58
C ASP A 24 -16.45 -9.18 11.66
N SER A 25 -15.27 -8.67 11.27
CA SER A 25 -15.05 -7.23 11.17
C SER A 25 -16.02 -6.58 10.19
N ILE A 26 -16.46 -5.38 10.53
CA ILE A 26 -17.31 -4.54 9.68
C ILE A 26 -16.45 -3.42 9.12
N PHE A 27 -16.47 -3.28 7.80
CA PHE A 27 -15.80 -2.17 7.14
C PHE A 27 -16.86 -1.19 6.64
N ARG A 28 -16.74 0.09 7.05
CA ARG A 28 -17.65 1.15 6.60
C ARG A 28 -17.55 1.32 5.09
N SER A 29 -18.64 1.71 4.47
CA SER A 29 -18.86 1.77 3.01
C SER A 29 -18.97 0.39 2.33
N SER A 30 -18.86 -0.71 3.09
CA SER A 30 -19.03 -2.07 2.57
C SER A 30 -20.14 -2.83 3.30
N LYS A 31 -20.08 -2.90 4.65
CA LYS A 31 -21.07 -3.60 5.48
C LYS A 31 -21.84 -2.66 6.42
N ALA A 32 -21.47 -1.40 6.48
CA ALA A 32 -22.14 -0.34 7.25
C ALA A 32 -22.01 0.97 6.48
N ASP A 33 -22.82 1.98 6.86
CA ASP A 33 -22.76 3.31 6.27
C ASP A 33 -21.35 3.90 6.32
N GLY A 34 -20.93 4.51 5.21
CA GLY A 34 -19.65 5.17 5.06
C GLY A 34 -19.59 6.56 5.68
N PHE A 35 -18.52 7.29 5.40
CA PHE A 35 -18.25 8.61 5.97
C PHE A 35 -18.75 9.78 5.11
N MET A 36 -19.37 9.52 3.98
CA MET A 36 -19.88 10.56 3.07
C MET A 36 -21.19 11.14 3.60
N GLN A 37 -21.11 11.89 4.69
CA GLN A 37 -22.20 12.51 5.44
C GLN A 37 -21.74 13.85 6.00
N GLU A 38 -22.67 14.82 6.09
CA GLU A 38 -22.38 16.12 6.70
C GLU A 38 -22.10 16.01 8.20
N MET A 39 -22.82 15.12 8.89
CA MET A 39 -22.68 14.88 10.34
C MET A 39 -22.89 13.41 10.65
N MET A 40 -22.09 12.90 11.59
CA MET A 40 -22.24 11.52 12.07
C MET A 40 -21.82 11.38 13.53
N CYS A 41 -22.36 10.35 14.19
CA CYS A 41 -21.91 9.91 15.51
C CYS A 41 -21.11 8.61 15.36
N ILE A 42 -19.87 8.61 15.84
CA ILE A 42 -19.00 7.43 15.85
C ILE A 42 -18.27 7.32 17.19
N PRO A 43 -17.86 6.12 17.61
CA PRO A 43 -17.05 5.93 18.81
C PRO A 43 -15.72 6.70 18.72
N GLU A 44 -15.29 7.29 19.84
CA GLU A 44 -14.00 7.98 19.94
C GLU A 44 -12.81 7.07 19.54
N SER A 45 -12.94 5.76 19.76
CA SER A 45 -11.93 4.77 19.35
C SER A 45 -11.68 4.71 17.84
N GLN A 46 -12.63 5.19 17.02
CA GLN A 46 -12.55 5.27 15.57
C GLN A 46 -12.12 6.65 15.06
N VAL A 47 -11.64 7.51 15.92
CA VAL A 47 -11.22 8.87 15.60
C VAL A 47 -9.77 9.08 15.98
N LEU A 48 -8.97 9.65 15.07
CA LEU A 48 -7.61 10.10 15.36
C LEU A 48 -7.48 11.58 15.06
N LYS A 49 -7.05 12.34 16.05
CA LYS A 49 -6.72 13.76 15.87
C LYS A 49 -5.40 13.89 15.14
N TYR A 50 -5.30 14.93 14.32
CA TYR A 50 -4.05 15.30 13.68
C TYR A 50 -3.86 16.83 13.69
N THR A 51 -2.60 17.24 13.50
CA THR A 51 -2.19 18.63 13.41
C THR A 51 -1.24 18.81 12.23
N ASN A 52 -1.23 20.03 11.64
CA ASN A 52 -0.24 20.40 10.62
C ASN A 52 -0.17 19.51 9.36
N ILE A 53 -1.22 18.72 9.08
CA ILE A 53 -1.34 17.97 7.82
C ILE A 53 -2.34 18.73 6.92
N PRO A 54 -2.00 19.03 5.66
CA PRO A 54 -2.98 19.60 4.73
C PRO A 54 -4.18 18.66 4.54
N GLU A 55 -5.41 19.18 4.59
CA GLU A 55 -6.64 18.38 4.57
C GLU A 55 -6.72 17.44 3.36
N ASN A 56 -6.33 17.93 2.17
CA ASN A 56 -6.29 17.13 0.95
C ASN A 56 -5.26 15.99 1.00
N VAL A 57 -4.26 16.06 1.87
CA VAL A 57 -3.32 14.96 2.13
C VAL A 57 -3.84 14.06 3.24
N ALA A 58 -4.47 14.63 4.28
CA ALA A 58 -5.08 13.86 5.37
C ALA A 58 -6.17 12.91 4.85
N ALA A 59 -6.87 13.27 3.79
CA ALA A 59 -7.85 12.42 3.11
C ALA A 59 -7.26 11.09 2.61
N PHE A 60 -5.95 11.02 2.34
CA PHE A 60 -5.26 9.79 1.95
C PHE A 60 -4.81 8.91 3.14
N THR A 61 -5.07 9.30 4.39
CA THR A 61 -4.55 8.57 5.57
C THR A 61 -4.99 7.10 5.57
N GLU A 62 -6.23 6.81 5.16
CA GLU A 62 -6.70 5.42 5.04
C GLU A 62 -5.82 4.64 4.05
N PHE A 63 -5.64 5.17 2.86
CA PHE A 63 -4.85 4.52 1.82
C PHE A 63 -3.36 4.40 2.21
N ILE A 64 -2.82 5.43 2.87
CA ILE A 64 -1.44 5.39 3.42
C ILE A 64 -1.33 4.31 4.50
N SER A 65 -2.34 4.14 5.37
CA SER A 65 -2.32 3.16 6.46
C SER A 65 -2.25 1.72 5.95
N VAL A 66 -2.86 1.41 4.80
CA VAL A 66 -2.72 0.10 4.12
C VAL A 66 -1.28 -0.14 3.70
N GLY A 67 -0.63 0.86 3.12
CA GLY A 67 0.79 0.79 2.78
C GLY A 67 1.69 0.66 4.03
N VAL A 68 1.37 1.40 5.11
CA VAL A 68 2.07 1.28 6.41
C VAL A 68 1.97 -0.15 6.92
N HIS A 69 0.76 -0.72 6.98
CA HIS A 69 0.56 -2.11 7.40
C HIS A 69 1.43 -3.08 6.60
N ALA A 70 1.46 -2.94 5.29
CA ALA A 70 2.24 -3.81 4.42
C ALA A 70 3.75 -3.70 4.67
N VAL A 71 4.28 -2.46 4.75
CA VAL A 71 5.72 -2.22 4.87
C VAL A 71 6.21 -2.53 6.29
N THR A 72 5.50 -2.11 7.34
CA THR A 72 5.93 -2.36 8.72
C THR A 72 5.92 -3.84 9.05
N THR A 73 4.84 -4.57 8.69
CA THR A 73 4.78 -6.03 8.91
C THR A 73 5.77 -6.82 8.06
N TYR A 74 6.15 -6.32 6.88
CA TYR A 74 7.25 -6.87 6.11
C TYR A 74 8.58 -6.69 6.86
N LEU A 75 8.87 -5.50 7.38
CA LEU A 75 10.10 -5.19 8.13
C LEU A 75 10.22 -6.00 9.42
N GLU A 76 9.14 -6.17 10.17
CA GLU A 76 9.10 -6.96 11.40
C GLU A 76 9.51 -8.44 11.19
N LYS A 77 9.26 -8.98 9.99
CA LYS A 77 9.55 -10.40 9.66
C LYS A 77 10.88 -10.59 8.95
N LYS A 78 11.58 -9.50 8.63
CA LYS A 78 12.88 -9.58 7.96
C LYS A 78 14.01 -9.75 8.96
N THR A 79 14.88 -10.72 8.67
CA THR A 79 16.12 -10.95 9.43
C THR A 79 17.28 -10.14 8.88
N ASN A 80 17.28 -9.84 7.58
CA ASN A 80 18.34 -9.08 6.90
C ASN A 80 17.73 -7.93 6.11
N VAL A 81 18.42 -6.78 6.07
CA VAL A 81 18.05 -5.67 5.22
C VAL A 81 18.26 -6.05 3.76
N PRO A 82 17.24 -5.97 2.89
CA PRO A 82 17.40 -6.23 1.47
C PRO A 82 18.30 -5.17 0.84
N ARG A 83 18.95 -5.52 -0.27
CA ARG A 83 19.73 -4.56 -1.06
C ARG A 83 18.88 -3.93 -2.14
N ARG A 84 17.92 -4.70 -2.67
CA ARG A 84 17.13 -4.32 -3.83
C ARG A 84 15.69 -4.79 -3.69
N ILE A 85 14.74 -3.84 -3.76
CA ILE A 85 13.30 -4.11 -3.70
C ILE A 85 12.66 -3.66 -5.01
N GLY A 86 11.81 -4.52 -5.58
CA GLY A 86 10.97 -4.20 -6.72
C GLY A 86 9.52 -3.94 -6.29
N VAL A 87 8.90 -2.90 -6.85
CA VAL A 87 7.47 -2.60 -6.64
C VAL A 87 6.77 -2.61 -7.99
N TRP A 88 5.84 -3.54 -8.18
CA TRP A 88 5.00 -3.61 -9.38
C TRP A 88 3.71 -2.85 -9.17
N GLY A 89 3.46 -1.86 -10.03
CA GLY A 89 2.28 -1.00 -10.05
C GLY A 89 2.63 0.48 -10.06
N ASP A 90 2.21 1.16 -11.12
CA ASP A 90 2.39 2.62 -11.34
C ASP A 90 1.18 3.45 -10.85
N GLY A 91 0.28 2.83 -10.06
CA GLY A 91 -0.88 3.46 -9.44
C GLY A 91 -0.60 4.03 -8.05
N GLY A 92 -1.66 4.54 -7.41
CA GLY A 92 -1.58 5.17 -6.08
C GLY A 92 -1.02 4.24 -4.99
N LEU A 93 -1.38 2.95 -4.98
CA LEU A 93 -0.87 1.99 -3.99
C LEU A 93 0.64 1.77 -4.16
N GLY A 94 1.10 1.53 -5.40
CA GLY A 94 2.53 1.38 -5.69
C GLY A 94 3.32 2.63 -5.32
N TYR A 95 2.74 3.82 -5.55
CA TYR A 95 3.35 5.09 -5.15
C TYR A 95 3.52 5.20 -3.64
N ILE A 96 2.47 4.92 -2.87
CA ILE A 96 2.49 4.98 -1.40
C ILE A 96 3.47 3.95 -0.83
N VAL A 97 3.42 2.70 -1.29
CA VAL A 97 4.33 1.62 -0.85
C VAL A 97 5.79 2.01 -1.14
N SER A 98 6.09 2.48 -2.35
CA SER A 98 7.44 2.92 -2.72
C SER A 98 7.92 4.10 -1.87
N ALA A 99 7.02 5.07 -1.58
CA ALA A 99 7.34 6.21 -0.73
C ALA A 99 7.61 5.80 0.73
N LEU A 100 6.87 4.83 1.26
CA LEU A 100 7.06 4.27 2.59
C LEU A 100 8.35 3.42 2.67
N LEU A 101 8.63 2.61 1.65
CA LEU A 101 9.90 1.89 1.56
C LEU A 101 11.08 2.86 1.59
N ARG A 102 11.02 3.96 0.84
CA ARG A 102 12.05 5.01 0.88
C ARG A 102 12.13 5.73 2.24
N TYR A 103 11.00 5.84 2.95
CA TYR A 103 10.97 6.44 4.28
C TYR A 103 11.65 5.54 5.33
N TYR A 104 11.30 4.25 5.37
CA TYR A 104 11.84 3.30 6.34
C TYR A 104 13.21 2.74 5.99
N LEU A 105 13.53 2.66 4.71
CA LEU A 105 14.74 2.06 4.16
C LEU A 105 15.46 3.04 3.21
N PRO A 106 16.03 4.14 3.73
CA PRO A 106 16.59 5.21 2.89
C PRO A 106 17.74 4.75 1.97
N ASP A 107 18.49 3.73 2.38
CA ASP A 107 19.68 3.23 1.66
C ASP A 107 19.40 2.02 0.76
N VAL A 108 18.17 1.50 0.74
CA VAL A 108 17.78 0.36 -0.09
C VAL A 108 17.50 0.84 -1.52
N HIS A 109 17.98 0.08 -2.49
CA HIS A 109 17.71 0.33 -3.90
C HIS A 109 16.27 -0.06 -4.24
N ILE A 110 15.45 0.91 -4.61
CA ILE A 110 14.04 0.73 -4.94
C ILE A 110 13.84 0.91 -6.43
N SER A 111 13.33 -0.12 -7.09
CA SER A 111 12.91 -0.07 -8.49
C SER A 111 11.39 -0.14 -8.58
N VAL A 112 10.79 0.68 -9.41
CA VAL A 112 9.34 0.66 -9.65
C VAL A 112 9.07 0.21 -11.08
N ILE A 113 8.16 -0.74 -11.20
CA ILE A 113 7.80 -1.39 -12.47
C ILE A 113 6.33 -1.07 -12.77
N GLY A 114 6.07 -0.53 -13.97
CA GLY A 114 4.72 -0.13 -14.37
C GLY A 114 4.50 -0.26 -15.86
N VAL A 115 3.30 0.09 -16.30
CA VAL A 115 2.89 0.02 -17.71
C VAL A 115 3.09 1.36 -18.40
N GLN A 116 2.81 2.46 -17.70
CA GLN A 116 2.78 3.79 -18.29
C GLN A 116 3.99 4.64 -17.88
N ARG A 117 4.89 4.91 -18.82
CA ARG A 117 6.10 5.72 -18.56
C ARG A 117 5.76 7.10 -17.94
N SER A 118 4.68 7.73 -18.35
CA SER A 118 4.25 9.02 -17.81
C SER A 118 3.84 8.96 -16.33
N LYS A 119 3.24 7.84 -15.88
CA LYS A 119 2.95 7.62 -14.47
C LYS A 119 4.20 7.31 -13.66
N LEU A 120 5.11 6.51 -14.22
CA LEU A 120 6.40 6.21 -13.59
C LEU A 120 7.23 7.46 -13.29
N GLU A 121 7.11 8.52 -14.10
CA GLU A 121 7.80 9.80 -13.84
C GLU A 121 7.44 10.46 -12.50
N LEU A 122 6.30 10.09 -11.89
CA LEU A 122 5.95 10.58 -10.55
C LEU A 122 6.85 9.98 -9.47
N PHE A 123 7.42 8.81 -9.72
CA PHE A 123 8.23 8.03 -8.77
C PHE A 123 9.72 8.43 -8.75
N ARG A 124 10.07 9.67 -9.09
CA ARG A 124 11.46 10.17 -9.15
C ARG A 124 12.28 10.04 -7.86
N PHE A 125 11.67 9.59 -6.77
CA PHE A 125 12.34 9.27 -5.52
C PHE A 125 12.80 7.80 -5.45
N ALA A 126 12.37 6.95 -6.37
CA ALA A 126 12.93 5.61 -6.59
C ALA A 126 14.24 5.70 -7.36
N ASP A 127 15.05 4.66 -7.29
CA ASP A 127 16.37 4.63 -7.92
C ASP A 127 16.28 4.26 -9.40
N GLU A 128 15.34 3.37 -9.76
CA GLU A 128 15.12 2.92 -11.13
C GLU A 128 13.63 2.83 -11.45
N LEU A 129 13.29 3.12 -12.70
CA LEU A 129 11.93 3.08 -13.23
C LEU A 129 11.91 2.25 -14.50
N TYR A 130 11.15 1.17 -14.50
CA TYR A 130 11.05 0.24 -15.63
C TYR A 130 9.61 0.14 -16.14
N THR A 131 9.46 0.01 -17.43
CA THR A 131 8.23 -0.59 -17.97
C THR A 131 8.31 -2.11 -17.89
N ILE A 132 7.16 -2.78 -17.89
CA ILE A 132 7.09 -4.25 -17.81
C ILE A 132 7.94 -4.94 -18.86
N ASP A 133 8.08 -4.36 -20.06
CA ASP A 133 8.86 -4.93 -21.18
C ASP A 133 10.37 -4.81 -20.97
N GLU A 134 10.81 -3.96 -20.05
CA GLU A 134 12.24 -3.75 -19.76
C GLU A 134 12.77 -4.76 -18.71
N ILE A 135 11.87 -5.48 -18.04
CA ILE A 135 12.21 -6.44 -16.99
C ILE A 135 12.47 -7.84 -17.59
N SER A 136 13.63 -8.38 -17.30
CA SER A 136 13.95 -9.78 -17.59
C SER A 136 14.97 -10.31 -16.58
N PRO A 137 15.02 -11.66 -16.34
CA PRO A 137 15.95 -12.28 -15.40
C PRO A 137 17.43 -12.03 -15.71
N ASP A 138 17.75 -11.80 -16.99
CA ASP A 138 19.15 -11.56 -17.42
C ASP A 138 19.61 -10.12 -17.11
N LYS A 139 18.68 -9.20 -16.84
CA LYS A 139 18.99 -7.78 -16.65
C LYS A 139 18.85 -7.31 -15.22
N VAL A 140 17.81 -7.78 -14.52
CA VAL A 140 17.49 -7.33 -13.17
C VAL A 140 17.11 -8.47 -12.26
N TRP A 141 17.36 -8.28 -10.97
CA TRP A 141 16.94 -9.19 -9.92
C TRP A 141 16.61 -8.39 -8.65
N PHE A 142 15.80 -8.96 -7.78
CA PHE A 142 15.37 -8.36 -6.53
C PHE A 142 15.53 -9.33 -5.36
N ASP A 143 15.81 -8.81 -4.17
CA ASP A 143 15.78 -9.60 -2.96
C ASP A 143 14.33 -9.85 -2.50
N ASP A 144 13.47 -8.82 -2.63
CA ASP A 144 12.06 -8.88 -2.30
C ASP A 144 11.23 -8.00 -3.26
N THR A 145 9.94 -8.30 -3.35
CA THR A 145 9.03 -7.58 -4.24
C THR A 145 7.68 -7.29 -3.59
N PHE A 146 7.03 -6.22 -4.08
CA PHE A 146 5.68 -5.81 -3.68
C PHE A 146 4.78 -5.76 -4.91
N GLU A 147 3.67 -6.51 -4.87
CA GLU A 147 2.64 -6.49 -5.89
C GLU A 147 1.56 -5.47 -5.50
N CYS A 148 1.42 -4.42 -6.31
CA CYS A 148 0.48 -3.32 -6.12
C CYS A 148 -0.38 -3.06 -7.38
N VAL A 149 -0.53 -4.07 -8.24
CA VAL A 149 -1.22 -3.94 -9.53
C VAL A 149 -2.73 -4.12 -9.36
N GLY A 150 -3.14 -5.25 -8.79
CA GLY A 150 -4.54 -5.62 -8.66
C GLY A 150 -5.22 -6.02 -9.97
N GLY A 151 -6.42 -6.61 -9.86
CA GLY A 151 -7.18 -7.10 -11.00
C GLY A 151 -6.51 -8.27 -11.74
N GLN A 152 -6.98 -8.57 -12.95
CA GLN A 152 -6.42 -9.65 -13.76
C GLN A 152 -4.92 -9.46 -14.10
N PRO A 153 -4.40 -8.25 -14.34
CA PRO A 153 -2.97 -8.04 -14.59
C PRO A 153 -2.04 -8.41 -13.43
N SER A 154 -2.56 -8.66 -12.23
CA SER A 154 -1.78 -9.20 -11.10
C SER A 154 -1.13 -10.54 -11.43
N GLU A 155 -1.76 -11.38 -12.26
CA GLU A 155 -1.24 -12.69 -12.68
C GLU A 155 0.10 -12.52 -13.39
N ASP A 156 0.14 -11.70 -14.42
CA ASP A 156 1.37 -11.42 -15.19
C ASP A 156 2.44 -10.74 -14.33
N ALA A 157 2.02 -9.84 -13.45
CA ALA A 157 2.94 -9.16 -12.52
C ALA A 157 3.59 -10.16 -11.54
N ILE A 158 2.81 -11.07 -10.96
CA ILE A 158 3.32 -12.10 -10.02
C ILE A 158 4.25 -13.09 -10.75
N GLU A 159 3.89 -13.50 -11.98
CA GLU A 159 4.76 -14.37 -12.78
C GLU A 159 6.12 -13.68 -13.04
N GLN A 160 6.09 -12.43 -13.50
CA GLN A 160 7.32 -11.66 -13.73
C GLN A 160 8.14 -11.47 -12.44
N MET A 161 7.50 -11.24 -11.28
CA MET A 161 8.19 -11.17 -9.99
C MET A 161 8.87 -12.50 -9.66
N ILE A 162 8.18 -13.63 -9.84
CA ILE A 162 8.72 -14.96 -9.58
C ILE A 162 9.96 -15.21 -10.44
N ASP A 163 9.99 -14.72 -11.67
CA ASP A 163 11.13 -14.89 -12.56
C ASP A 163 12.37 -14.13 -12.08
N VAL A 164 12.20 -12.90 -11.60
CA VAL A 164 13.31 -11.98 -11.28
C VAL A 164 13.64 -11.88 -9.80
N ILE A 165 12.90 -12.53 -8.92
CA ILE A 165 13.21 -12.58 -7.49
C ILE A 165 14.28 -13.65 -7.20
N LYS A 166 15.17 -13.35 -6.28
CA LYS A 166 16.16 -14.31 -5.79
C LYS A 166 15.53 -15.46 -5.00
N PRO A 167 16.19 -16.62 -4.94
CA PRO A 167 15.81 -17.66 -3.99
C PRO A 167 15.67 -17.12 -2.56
N GLU A 168 14.72 -17.68 -1.83
CA GLU A 168 14.34 -17.29 -0.46
C GLU A 168 13.77 -15.87 -0.31
N GLY A 169 13.51 -15.17 -1.43
CA GLY A 169 12.90 -13.85 -1.45
C GLY A 169 11.43 -13.86 -1.02
N THR A 170 10.90 -12.67 -0.73
CA THR A 170 9.51 -12.47 -0.31
C THR A 170 8.75 -11.67 -1.35
N ILE A 171 7.61 -12.18 -1.78
CA ILE A 171 6.62 -11.45 -2.58
C ILE A 171 5.49 -11.02 -1.65
N THR A 172 5.30 -9.73 -1.47
CA THR A 172 4.19 -9.17 -0.70
C THR A 172 3.07 -8.78 -1.64
N LEU A 173 1.91 -9.42 -1.48
CA LEU A 173 0.73 -9.24 -2.33
C LEU A 173 -0.22 -8.24 -1.68
N LEU A 174 -0.54 -7.16 -2.39
CA LEU A 174 -1.47 -6.11 -1.95
C LEU A 174 -2.58 -5.84 -2.97
N GLY A 175 -2.34 -6.16 -4.24
CA GLY A 175 -3.31 -5.94 -5.30
C GLY A 175 -4.58 -6.77 -5.09
N VAL A 176 -5.75 -6.12 -5.16
CA VAL A 176 -7.04 -6.80 -5.03
C VAL A 176 -7.54 -7.22 -6.40
N SER A 177 -7.88 -8.49 -6.55
CA SER A 177 -8.50 -9.05 -7.75
C SER A 177 -9.88 -9.61 -7.41
N GLU A 178 -10.86 -9.41 -8.28
CA GLU A 178 -12.22 -9.96 -8.13
C GLU A 178 -12.24 -11.49 -8.26
N ASN A 179 -11.39 -12.01 -9.15
CA ASN A 179 -11.25 -13.42 -9.40
C ASN A 179 -9.88 -13.93 -8.95
N PRO A 180 -9.76 -15.22 -8.58
CA PRO A 180 -8.47 -15.84 -8.33
C PRO A 180 -7.54 -15.69 -9.53
N VAL A 181 -6.26 -15.41 -9.28
CA VAL A 181 -5.20 -15.37 -10.30
C VAL A 181 -4.30 -16.59 -10.15
N ALA A 182 -3.74 -17.07 -11.26
CA ALA A 182 -2.82 -18.21 -11.24
C ALA A 182 -1.47 -17.80 -10.67
N ILE A 183 -0.82 -18.75 -9.96
CA ILE A 183 0.54 -18.56 -9.43
C ILE A 183 1.35 -19.81 -9.80
N ASN A 184 2.54 -19.62 -10.34
CA ASN A 184 3.48 -20.70 -10.65
C ASN A 184 4.06 -21.31 -9.35
N THR A 185 3.27 -22.17 -8.71
CA THR A 185 3.63 -22.80 -7.42
C THR A 185 4.88 -23.66 -7.52
N ARG A 186 5.20 -24.21 -8.72
CA ARG A 186 6.43 -24.95 -8.94
C ARG A 186 7.66 -24.06 -8.70
N MET A 187 7.67 -22.87 -9.30
CA MET A 187 8.80 -21.95 -9.12
C MET A 187 8.86 -21.36 -7.72
N VAL A 188 7.72 -21.16 -7.06
CA VAL A 188 7.67 -20.79 -5.64
C VAL A 188 8.38 -21.84 -4.79
N LEU A 189 8.13 -23.14 -5.05
CA LEU A 189 8.75 -24.25 -4.36
C LEU A 189 10.25 -24.34 -4.68
N GLU A 190 10.62 -24.30 -5.96
CA GLU A 190 12.02 -24.45 -6.41
C GLU A 190 12.92 -23.32 -5.87
N LYS A 191 12.41 -22.08 -5.79
CA LYS A 191 13.16 -20.94 -5.25
C LYS A 191 12.97 -20.75 -3.73
N GLY A 192 12.14 -21.54 -3.05
CA GLY A 192 11.86 -21.39 -1.62
C GLY A 192 11.24 -20.03 -1.28
N LEU A 193 10.37 -19.48 -2.15
CA LEU A 193 9.81 -18.15 -2.00
C LEU A 193 8.78 -18.08 -0.87
N ARG A 194 8.64 -16.89 -0.30
CA ARG A 194 7.56 -16.55 0.64
C ARG A 194 6.56 -15.65 -0.05
N LEU A 195 5.30 -16.08 -0.11
CA LEU A 195 4.20 -15.26 -0.58
C LEU A 195 3.38 -14.80 0.63
N ILE A 196 3.24 -13.50 0.81
CA ILE A 196 2.58 -12.92 1.98
C ILE A 196 1.52 -11.92 1.52
N GLY A 197 0.25 -12.24 1.76
CA GLY A 197 -0.85 -11.29 1.52
C GLY A 197 -0.91 -10.21 2.60
N ARG A 198 -1.21 -8.98 2.19
CA ARG A 198 -1.48 -7.85 3.06
C ARG A 198 -2.67 -7.07 2.53
N SER A 199 -3.62 -6.82 3.40
CA SER A 199 -4.80 -6.02 3.08
C SER A 199 -5.33 -5.35 4.33
N ARG A 200 -6.10 -4.29 4.14
CA ARG A 200 -6.69 -3.49 5.21
C ARG A 200 -5.61 -2.85 6.11
N SER A 201 -6.05 -2.20 7.17
CA SER A 201 -5.19 -1.59 8.18
C SER A 201 -5.94 -1.50 9.50
N GLY A 202 -5.21 -1.56 10.59
CA GLY A 202 -5.74 -1.38 11.93
C GLY A 202 -5.41 0.00 12.50
N LYS A 203 -5.87 0.26 13.71
CA LYS A 203 -5.66 1.55 14.38
C LYS A 203 -4.19 1.95 14.45
N LYS A 204 -3.29 1.02 14.74
CA LYS A 204 -1.84 1.27 14.82
C LYS A 204 -1.25 1.75 13.49
N ASP A 205 -1.77 1.23 12.37
CA ASP A 205 -1.29 1.62 11.05
C ASP A 205 -1.75 3.05 10.71
N PHE A 206 -2.95 3.44 11.15
CA PHE A 206 -3.45 4.81 11.04
C PHE A 206 -2.65 5.78 11.92
N GLU A 207 -2.38 5.42 13.17
CA GLU A 207 -1.54 6.22 14.10
C GLU A 207 -0.16 6.46 13.49
N GLU A 208 0.44 5.44 12.93
CA GLU A 208 1.74 5.54 12.26
C GLU A 208 1.67 6.38 10.98
N ALA A 209 0.61 6.25 10.17
CA ALA A 209 0.41 7.07 8.98
C ALA A 209 0.30 8.56 9.35
N VAL A 210 -0.49 8.90 10.38
CA VAL A 210 -0.60 10.27 10.91
C VAL A 210 0.77 10.75 11.40
N ARG A 211 1.48 9.96 12.20
CA ARG A 211 2.81 10.30 12.71
C ARG A 211 3.81 10.62 11.59
N ILE A 212 3.82 9.83 10.51
CA ILE A 212 4.68 10.07 9.33
C ILE A 212 4.31 11.39 8.66
N LEU A 213 3.02 11.62 8.45
CA LEU A 213 2.52 12.84 7.81
C LEU A 213 2.82 14.10 8.65
N GLU A 214 2.77 14.02 9.97
CA GLU A 214 3.11 15.14 10.85
C GLU A 214 4.62 15.40 10.93
N SER A 215 5.44 14.35 10.85
CA SER A 215 6.88 14.42 11.11
C SER A 215 7.75 14.58 9.87
N ASP A 216 7.32 14.14 8.68
CA ASP A 216 8.13 14.24 7.45
C ASP A 216 7.49 15.10 6.35
N PRO A 217 7.89 16.39 6.24
CA PRO A 217 7.42 17.26 5.16
C PRO A 217 7.76 16.75 3.75
N ARG A 218 8.77 15.90 3.59
CA ARG A 218 9.13 15.30 2.28
C ARG A 218 8.10 14.26 1.90
N PHE A 219 7.64 13.45 2.87
CA PHE A 219 6.57 12.48 2.65
C PHE A 219 5.26 13.20 2.29
N VAL A 220 4.90 14.27 3.01
CA VAL A 220 3.72 15.11 2.66
C VAL A 220 3.82 15.66 1.24
N ARG A 221 5.00 16.18 0.83
CA ARG A 221 5.18 16.66 -0.55
C ARG A 221 5.01 15.57 -1.61
N ARG A 222 5.38 14.32 -1.29
CA ARG A 222 5.11 13.19 -2.19
C ARG A 222 3.62 12.91 -2.27
N MET A 223 2.93 12.82 -1.15
CA MET A 223 1.48 12.53 -1.13
C MET A 223 0.67 13.60 -1.85
N LYS A 224 1.05 14.88 -1.79
CA LYS A 224 0.43 15.96 -2.57
C LYS A 224 0.40 15.70 -4.08
N LYS A 225 1.33 14.91 -4.62
CA LYS A 225 1.34 14.58 -6.06
C LYS A 225 0.26 13.59 -6.46
N LEU A 226 -0.35 12.89 -5.51
CA LEU A 226 -1.48 11.99 -5.75
C LEU A 226 -2.81 12.75 -5.82
N VAL A 227 -2.86 13.99 -5.33
CA VAL A 227 -4.04 14.84 -5.42
C VAL A 227 -4.13 15.40 -6.83
N SER A 228 -5.09 14.92 -7.60
CA SER A 228 -5.36 15.44 -8.95
C SER A 228 -6.21 16.69 -8.91
N ASP A 229 -7.25 16.71 -8.05
CA ASP A 229 -8.17 17.82 -7.90
C ASP A 229 -8.87 17.77 -6.53
N VAL A 230 -9.48 18.88 -6.15
CA VAL A 230 -10.35 18.99 -4.97
C VAL A 230 -11.65 19.62 -5.44
N VAL A 231 -12.73 18.86 -5.42
CA VAL A 231 -14.04 19.28 -5.95
C VAL A 231 -15.04 19.36 -4.80
N ASP A 232 -15.79 20.45 -4.75
CA ASP A 232 -16.93 20.58 -3.83
C ASP A 232 -18.09 19.71 -4.32
N ILE A 233 -18.58 18.82 -3.46
CA ILE A 233 -19.74 17.98 -3.75
C ILE A 233 -20.99 18.76 -3.36
N THR A 234 -21.79 19.13 -4.35
CA THR A 234 -23.04 19.86 -4.15
C THR A 234 -24.27 18.99 -4.36
N ASN A 235 -24.12 17.90 -5.12
CA ASN A 235 -25.19 16.93 -5.37
C ASN A 235 -24.60 15.55 -5.70
N ILE A 236 -25.47 14.53 -5.77
CA ILE A 236 -25.05 13.13 -5.99
C ILE A 236 -24.33 12.90 -7.35
N ASN A 237 -24.54 13.77 -8.33
CA ASN A 237 -23.91 13.61 -9.65
C ASN A 237 -22.48 14.15 -9.68
N ASP A 238 -22.01 14.78 -8.61
CA ASP A 238 -20.63 15.28 -8.46
C ASP A 238 -19.67 14.15 -8.00
N ILE A 239 -20.23 12.97 -7.65
CA ILE A 239 -19.54 11.76 -7.21
C ILE A 239 -19.45 10.78 -8.38
#